data_8aecba3080fb529ce8107762d1ac1f34
#
_entry.id   8aecba3080fb529ce8107762d1ac1f34
#
_cell.length_a   1.000
_cell.length_b   1.000
_cell.length_c   1.000
_cell.angle_alpha   90.00
_cell.angle_beta   90.00
_cell.angle_gamma   90.00
#
_symmetry.space_group_name_H-M   'P 1'
#
loop_
_entity.id
_entity.type
_entity.pdbx_description
1 polymer ?
#
loop_
_entity_poly.entity_id
_entity_poly.type
_entity_poly.pdbx_seq_one_letter_code
_entity_poly.pdbx_strand_id
1 'polypeptide(L)'
;MIELGAMKRDSIVKLCEDSRISLVRAAAEGKGRAFVPTLESPSCCLVLTGGFSYLVGMPPRGAASLDLYHVLAKECGDTSILAEDVRWDEWIETKFSGRFRTVSRYLLRAPEEGFDFKALELRTEVPAEYEIREVTAPLFKRLGELCFSENLTASFADADVFAAYGIGYVALQDKVPVSACLAYVHSEEIMDVKAATEKGYRHKGLASASGASLLLRFKEKARIPDWDADSLFSASLGERLGYHTEREYKVYQIAVE
;
A
#
# COMPACT_ATOMS: atom_id res chain seq x y z
N MET A 1 -8.50 -22.16 -12.01
CA MET A 1 -8.90 -21.43 -10.78
C MET A 1 -10.36 -21.01 -10.87
N ILE A 2 -11.08 -20.99 -9.75
CA ILE A 2 -12.48 -20.58 -9.63
C ILE A 2 -12.53 -19.24 -8.91
N GLU A 3 -13.17 -18.24 -9.50
CA GLU A 3 -13.37 -16.95 -8.82
C GLU A 3 -14.54 -17.04 -7.83
N LEU A 4 -14.31 -16.60 -6.61
CA LEU A 4 -15.32 -16.58 -5.55
C LEU A 4 -16.13 -15.29 -5.60
N GLY A 5 -17.46 -15.41 -5.66
CA GLY A 5 -18.34 -14.25 -5.40
C GLY A 5 -18.21 -13.73 -3.99
N ALA A 6 -18.49 -12.44 -3.78
CA ALA A 6 -18.34 -11.77 -2.47
C ALA A 6 -19.09 -12.49 -1.32
N MET A 7 -20.20 -13.17 -1.62
CA MET A 7 -21.02 -13.89 -0.62
C MET A 7 -20.64 -15.37 -0.43
N LYS A 8 -19.56 -15.87 -1.08
CA LYS A 8 -19.14 -17.28 -1.01
C LYS A 8 -17.67 -17.38 -0.59
N ARG A 9 -17.32 -16.74 0.51
CA ARG A 9 -15.95 -16.65 1.00
C ARG A 9 -15.63 -17.60 2.18
N ASP A 10 -16.63 -18.35 2.69
CA ASP A 10 -16.45 -19.25 3.83
C ASP A 10 -15.31 -20.25 3.64
N SER A 11 -15.07 -20.69 2.39
CA SER A 11 -14.01 -21.64 2.06
C SER A 11 -12.59 -21.09 2.27
N ILE A 12 -12.40 -19.76 2.28
CA ILE A 12 -11.09 -19.12 2.46
C ILE A 12 -10.90 -18.46 3.84
N VAL A 13 -11.92 -18.46 4.70
CA VAL A 13 -11.82 -17.83 6.04
C VAL A 13 -10.60 -18.34 6.79
N LYS A 14 -10.46 -19.68 6.93
CA LYS A 14 -9.33 -20.29 7.63
C LYS A 14 -7.96 -20.00 7.00
N LEU A 15 -7.91 -19.74 5.69
CA LEU A 15 -6.65 -19.38 5.02
C LEU A 15 -6.27 -17.92 5.27
N CYS A 16 -7.26 -17.06 5.48
CA CYS A 16 -7.08 -15.61 5.56
C CYS A 16 -7.03 -15.09 7.02
N GLU A 17 -7.64 -15.79 7.97
CA GLU A 17 -7.80 -15.31 9.38
C GLU A 17 -6.45 -15.11 10.08
N ASP A 18 -5.48 -15.99 9.82
CA ASP A 18 -4.14 -15.94 10.42
C ASP A 18 -3.18 -15.01 9.66
N SER A 19 -3.60 -14.44 8.53
CA SER A 19 -2.75 -13.52 7.75
C SER A 19 -2.44 -12.25 8.55
N ARG A 20 -1.18 -11.86 8.55
CA ARG A 20 -0.73 -10.58 9.13
C ARG A 20 -1.08 -9.39 8.25
N ILE A 21 -1.52 -9.63 7.02
CA ILE A 21 -1.92 -8.61 6.06
C ILE A 21 -3.43 -8.40 6.19
N SER A 22 -3.84 -7.24 6.67
CA SER A 22 -5.26 -6.91 6.88
C SER A 22 -6.11 -7.00 5.61
N LEU A 23 -5.53 -6.65 4.45
CA LEU A 23 -6.21 -6.76 3.15
C LEU A 23 -6.53 -8.22 2.78
N VAL A 24 -5.69 -9.18 3.20
CA VAL A 24 -5.95 -10.62 3.02
C VAL A 24 -7.11 -11.05 3.92
N ARG A 25 -7.12 -10.63 5.19
CA ARG A 25 -8.25 -10.89 6.10
C ARG A 25 -9.56 -10.30 5.58
N ALA A 26 -9.51 -9.07 5.09
CA ALA A 26 -10.67 -8.41 4.48
C ALA A 26 -11.21 -9.13 3.23
N ALA A 27 -10.38 -9.95 2.55
CA ALA A 27 -10.85 -10.77 1.45
C ALA A 27 -11.84 -11.86 1.89
N ALA A 28 -11.73 -12.39 3.11
CA ALA A 28 -12.73 -13.31 3.67
C ALA A 28 -14.10 -12.63 3.87
N GLU A 29 -14.10 -11.31 4.09
CA GLU A 29 -15.30 -10.47 4.23
C GLU A 29 -15.87 -9.99 2.88
N GLY A 30 -15.34 -10.47 1.76
CA GLY A 30 -15.83 -10.13 0.43
C GLY A 30 -15.13 -8.94 -0.25
N LYS A 31 -14.12 -8.32 0.36
CA LYS A 31 -13.36 -7.23 -0.25
C LYS A 31 -12.36 -7.77 -1.29
N GLY A 32 -12.21 -7.08 -2.41
CA GLY A 32 -11.36 -7.52 -3.51
C GLY A 32 -11.88 -8.75 -4.25
N ARG A 33 -11.07 -9.30 -5.14
CA ARG A 33 -11.36 -10.55 -5.89
C ARG A 33 -10.57 -11.70 -5.28
N ALA A 34 -11.13 -12.89 -5.23
CA ALA A 34 -10.45 -14.08 -4.71
C ALA A 34 -10.67 -15.28 -5.63
N PHE A 35 -9.60 -16.06 -5.81
CA PHE A 35 -9.58 -17.24 -6.67
C PHE A 35 -9.04 -18.45 -5.90
N VAL A 36 -9.68 -19.58 -6.06
CA VAL A 36 -9.31 -20.85 -5.42
C VAL A 36 -9.17 -21.98 -6.43
N PRO A 37 -8.35 -23.01 -6.16
CA PRO A 37 -8.27 -24.18 -7.05
C PRO A 37 -9.52 -25.06 -6.94
N THR A 38 -10.17 -25.12 -5.79
CA THR A 38 -11.39 -25.88 -5.51
C THR A 38 -12.29 -25.11 -4.56
N LEU A 39 -13.60 -25.36 -4.56
CA LEU A 39 -14.55 -24.74 -3.63
C LEU A 39 -14.52 -25.38 -2.23
N GLU A 40 -14.21 -26.65 -2.16
CA GLU A 40 -14.18 -27.40 -0.91
C GLU A 40 -12.75 -27.45 -0.38
N SER A 41 -12.54 -26.89 0.82
CA SER A 41 -11.25 -26.90 1.53
C SER A 41 -10.03 -26.54 0.66
N PRO A 42 -10.00 -25.37 0.03
CA PRO A 42 -8.89 -24.99 -0.82
C PRO A 42 -7.58 -24.92 -0.01
N SER A 43 -6.48 -25.44 -0.59
CA SER A 43 -5.15 -25.37 0.04
C SER A 43 -4.49 -24.02 -0.11
N CYS A 44 -4.97 -23.20 -1.04
CA CYS A 44 -4.48 -21.84 -1.29
C CYS A 44 -5.58 -20.96 -1.87
N CYS A 45 -5.37 -19.66 -1.78
CA CYS A 45 -6.13 -18.70 -2.54
C CYS A 45 -5.23 -17.59 -3.09
N LEU A 46 -5.66 -16.99 -4.21
CA LEU A 46 -5.13 -15.73 -4.73
C LEU A 46 -6.14 -14.64 -4.40
N VAL A 47 -5.70 -13.59 -3.74
CA VAL A 47 -6.49 -12.39 -3.43
C VAL A 47 -5.94 -11.20 -4.23
N LEU A 48 -6.82 -10.54 -4.98
CA LEU A 48 -6.51 -9.33 -5.73
C LEU A 48 -7.18 -8.13 -5.05
N THR A 49 -6.40 -7.27 -4.46
CA THR A 49 -6.88 -6.05 -3.78
C THR A 49 -5.76 -5.04 -3.60
N GLY A 50 -6.08 -3.76 -3.58
CA GLY A 50 -5.13 -2.68 -3.31
C GLY A 50 -3.96 -2.59 -4.29
N GLY A 51 -4.12 -3.05 -5.54
CA GLY A 51 -3.03 -3.07 -6.53
C GLY A 51 -2.02 -4.21 -6.32
N PHE A 52 -2.32 -5.17 -5.43
CA PHE A 52 -1.48 -6.32 -5.13
C PHE A 52 -2.19 -7.64 -5.40
N SER A 53 -1.39 -8.67 -5.68
CA SER A 53 -1.77 -10.07 -5.79
C SER A 53 -1.21 -10.82 -4.57
N TYR A 54 -2.05 -11.20 -3.63
CA TYR A 54 -1.66 -11.93 -2.43
C TYR A 54 -1.85 -13.43 -2.64
N LEU A 55 -0.80 -14.20 -2.42
CA LEU A 55 -0.81 -15.67 -2.43
C LEU A 55 -0.87 -16.19 -1.00
N VAL A 56 -1.93 -16.89 -0.67
CA VAL A 56 -2.25 -17.36 0.70
C VAL A 56 -2.32 -18.87 0.72
N GLY A 57 -1.90 -19.49 1.83
CA GLY A 57 -1.87 -20.94 1.99
C GLY A 57 -0.65 -21.59 1.33
N MET A 58 -0.82 -22.80 0.79
CA MET A 58 0.26 -23.61 0.22
C MET A 58 0.30 -23.51 -1.31
N PRO A 59 1.49 -23.34 -1.94
CA PRO A 59 1.60 -23.41 -3.39
C PRO A 59 0.98 -24.69 -3.96
N PRO A 60 0.06 -24.58 -4.94
CA PRO A 60 -0.55 -25.75 -5.55
C PRO A 60 0.42 -26.47 -6.46
N ARG A 61 0.14 -27.75 -6.77
CA ARG A 61 0.92 -28.61 -7.68
C ARG A 61 0.11 -28.98 -8.91
N GLY A 62 0.78 -29.49 -9.93
CA GLY A 62 0.15 -30.02 -11.15
C GLY A 62 -0.70 -28.99 -11.90
N ALA A 63 -1.88 -29.38 -12.34
CA ALA A 63 -2.79 -28.53 -13.12
C ALA A 63 -3.20 -27.25 -12.38
N ALA A 64 -3.50 -27.34 -11.09
CA ALA A 64 -3.87 -26.17 -10.29
C ALA A 64 -2.76 -25.11 -10.21
N SER A 65 -1.49 -25.53 -10.23
CA SER A 65 -0.33 -24.63 -10.29
C SER A 65 -0.27 -23.89 -11.63
N LEU A 66 -0.58 -24.57 -12.73
CA LEU A 66 -0.62 -23.97 -14.06
C LEU A 66 -1.81 -23.00 -14.20
N ASP A 67 -2.96 -23.38 -13.69
CA ASP A 67 -4.16 -22.54 -13.69
C ASP A 67 -3.94 -21.25 -12.88
N LEU A 68 -3.29 -21.34 -11.69
CA LEU A 68 -2.95 -20.19 -10.91
C LEU A 68 -2.00 -19.24 -11.65
N TYR A 69 -0.97 -19.80 -12.29
CA TYR A 69 -0.05 -19.01 -13.11
C TYR A 69 -0.80 -18.26 -14.23
N HIS A 70 -1.72 -18.92 -14.94
CA HIS A 70 -2.48 -18.29 -16.01
C HIS A 70 -3.41 -17.19 -15.49
N VAL A 71 -4.03 -17.37 -14.31
CA VAL A 71 -4.84 -16.31 -13.69
C VAL A 71 -3.96 -15.11 -13.31
N LEU A 72 -2.81 -15.34 -12.67
CA LEU A 72 -1.88 -14.27 -12.35
C LEU A 72 -1.40 -13.54 -13.62
N ALA A 73 -0.99 -14.26 -14.65
CA ALA A 73 -0.52 -13.66 -15.90
C ALA A 73 -1.61 -12.84 -16.62
N LYS A 74 -2.88 -13.27 -16.54
CA LYS A 74 -4.00 -12.60 -17.18
C LYS A 74 -4.52 -11.39 -16.40
N GLU A 75 -4.69 -11.56 -15.08
CA GLU A 75 -5.42 -10.60 -14.25
C GLU A 75 -4.50 -9.53 -13.66
N CYS A 76 -3.22 -9.79 -13.62
CA CYS A 76 -2.32 -9.03 -12.80
C CYS A 76 -1.42 -8.05 -13.57
N GLY A 77 -1.46 -7.97 -14.89
CA GLY A 77 -0.65 -6.98 -15.63
C GLY A 77 0.75 -6.78 -14.99
N ASP A 78 1.24 -5.58 -14.95
CA ASP A 78 2.43 -5.18 -14.17
C ASP A 78 2.09 -5.17 -12.68
N THR A 79 2.03 -6.35 -12.05
CA THR A 79 1.55 -6.49 -10.67
C THR A 79 2.66 -6.78 -9.68
N SER A 80 2.37 -6.41 -8.43
CA SER A 80 3.17 -6.79 -7.28
C SER A 80 2.57 -8.02 -6.62
N ILE A 81 3.31 -9.14 -6.64
CA ILE A 81 2.93 -10.39 -5.98
C ILE A 81 3.56 -10.44 -4.60
N LEU A 82 2.76 -10.80 -3.62
CA LEU A 82 3.16 -10.92 -2.23
C LEU A 82 2.64 -12.22 -1.63
N ALA A 83 3.48 -12.87 -0.81
CA ALA A 83 3.12 -14.04 -0.05
C ALA A 83 3.76 -13.97 1.34
N GLU A 84 3.08 -14.49 2.36
CA GLU A 84 3.63 -14.58 3.71
C GLU A 84 4.43 -15.87 3.96
N ASP A 85 4.13 -16.92 3.20
CA ASP A 85 4.80 -18.21 3.31
C ASP A 85 5.95 -18.30 2.31
N VAL A 86 7.16 -18.53 2.82
CA VAL A 86 8.40 -18.63 2.03
C VAL A 86 8.35 -19.70 0.90
N ARG A 87 7.47 -20.70 1.02
CA ARG A 87 7.28 -21.72 -0.02
C ARG A 87 6.77 -21.15 -1.35
N TRP A 88 6.11 -19.99 -1.30
CA TRP A 88 5.71 -19.26 -2.49
C TRP A 88 6.88 -18.62 -3.23
N ASP A 89 7.98 -18.32 -2.55
CA ASP A 89 9.16 -17.73 -3.21
C ASP A 89 9.68 -18.65 -4.31
N GLU A 90 9.90 -19.94 -4.00
CA GLU A 90 10.34 -20.92 -4.99
C GLU A 90 9.33 -21.07 -6.14
N TRP A 91 8.03 -21.06 -5.81
CA TRP A 91 6.98 -21.18 -6.82
C TRP A 91 6.98 -19.97 -7.77
N ILE A 92 7.03 -18.73 -7.21
CA ILE A 92 7.04 -17.48 -7.99
C ILE A 92 8.29 -17.42 -8.87
N GLU A 93 9.46 -17.67 -8.29
CA GLU A 93 10.76 -17.60 -8.98
C GLU A 93 10.86 -18.63 -10.11
N THR A 94 10.25 -19.82 -9.91
CA THR A 94 10.19 -20.85 -10.97
C THR A 94 9.21 -20.45 -12.08
N LYS A 95 8.00 -19.99 -11.73
CA LYS A 95 6.94 -19.68 -12.71
C LYS A 95 7.21 -18.43 -13.53
N PHE A 96 7.85 -17.44 -12.93
CA PHE A 96 8.16 -16.15 -13.54
C PHE A 96 9.67 -15.98 -13.82
N SER A 97 10.41 -17.08 -13.97
CA SER A 97 11.86 -17.05 -14.19
C SER A 97 12.26 -16.06 -15.28
N GLY A 98 13.19 -15.15 -14.94
CA GLY A 98 13.68 -14.09 -15.84
C GLY A 98 12.71 -12.90 -16.06
N ARG A 99 11.53 -12.90 -15.43
CA ARG A 99 10.49 -11.89 -15.63
C ARG A 99 10.05 -11.22 -14.35
N PHE A 100 10.84 -11.26 -13.30
CA PHE A 100 10.55 -10.58 -12.05
C PHE A 100 11.77 -9.82 -11.52
N ARG A 101 11.49 -8.82 -10.71
CA ARG A 101 12.44 -8.23 -9.77
C ARG A 101 11.85 -8.24 -8.38
N THR A 102 12.70 -8.29 -7.37
CA THR A 102 12.27 -8.17 -5.99
C THR A 102 12.51 -6.76 -5.48
N VAL A 103 11.57 -6.25 -4.71
CA VAL A 103 11.69 -4.99 -3.98
C VAL A 103 11.32 -5.23 -2.52
N SER A 104 11.99 -4.52 -1.61
CA SER A 104 11.63 -4.51 -0.20
C SER A 104 10.53 -3.49 0.07
N ARG A 105 9.59 -3.88 0.92
CA ARG A 105 8.61 -2.99 1.55
C ARG A 105 8.70 -3.13 3.07
N TYR A 106 8.16 -2.16 3.78
CA TYR A 106 8.29 -2.06 5.23
C TYR A 106 6.91 -1.84 5.83
N LEU A 107 6.47 -2.75 6.67
CA LEU A 107 5.23 -2.58 7.43
C LEU A 107 5.56 -1.87 8.74
N LEU A 108 4.94 -0.71 8.92
CA LEU A 108 5.06 0.07 10.14
C LEU A 108 3.74 0.03 10.89
N ARG A 109 3.82 -0.24 12.19
CA ARG A 109 2.67 -0.26 13.09
C ARG A 109 2.50 1.06 13.79
N ALA A 110 1.25 1.46 13.93
CA ALA A 110 0.88 2.54 14.83
C ALA A 110 1.23 2.15 16.29
N PRO A 111 1.68 3.10 17.12
CA PRO A 111 2.00 2.81 18.52
C PRO A 111 0.74 2.40 19.30
N GLU A 112 0.86 1.35 20.13
CA GLU A 112 -0.26 0.81 20.92
C GLU A 112 -0.82 1.84 21.90
N GLU A 113 0.05 2.65 22.51
CA GLU A 113 -0.32 3.77 23.40
C GLU A 113 -0.93 4.97 22.68
N GLY A 114 -0.97 4.93 21.35
CA GLY A 114 -1.43 6.05 20.51
C GLY A 114 -0.32 7.04 20.18
N PHE A 115 -0.61 7.94 19.25
CA PHE A 115 0.33 8.97 18.79
C PHE A 115 0.41 10.16 19.75
N ASP A 116 1.60 10.72 19.90
CA ASP A 116 1.76 12.05 20.50
C ASP A 116 1.31 13.13 19.50
N PHE A 117 0.02 13.44 19.54
CA PHE A 117 -0.58 14.44 18.66
C PHE A 117 -0.03 15.85 18.87
N LYS A 118 0.47 16.18 20.09
CA LYS A 118 1.14 17.47 20.33
C LYS A 118 2.47 17.54 19.58
N ALA A 119 3.25 16.47 19.62
CA ALA A 119 4.47 16.37 18.84
C ALA A 119 4.20 16.41 17.32
N LEU A 120 3.11 15.79 16.85
CA LEU A 120 2.69 15.89 15.45
C LEU A 120 2.26 17.32 15.07
N GLU A 121 1.51 18.01 15.91
CA GLU A 121 1.12 19.41 15.70
C GLU A 121 2.35 20.31 15.52
N LEU A 122 3.35 20.18 16.40
CA LEU A 122 4.62 20.93 16.26
C LEU A 122 5.38 20.60 14.96
N ARG A 123 5.25 19.39 14.45
CA ARG A 123 5.91 18.99 13.19
C ARG A 123 5.23 19.54 11.94
N THR A 124 4.01 20.05 12.04
CA THR A 124 3.34 20.73 10.91
C THR A 124 3.89 22.14 10.67
N GLU A 125 4.61 22.69 11.63
CA GLU A 125 5.23 24.01 11.48
C GLU A 125 6.33 23.97 10.40
N VAL A 126 6.27 24.92 9.50
CA VAL A 126 7.24 25.12 8.44
C VAL A 126 7.70 26.57 8.38
N PRO A 127 8.90 26.88 7.84
CA PRO A 127 9.31 28.26 7.59
C PRO A 127 8.25 29.05 6.81
N ALA A 128 8.16 30.36 7.06
CA ALA A 128 7.08 31.24 6.57
C ALA A 128 6.94 31.29 5.04
N GLU A 129 7.99 30.92 4.31
CA GLU A 129 7.97 30.81 2.84
C GLU A 129 7.22 29.57 2.31
N TYR A 130 6.84 28.62 3.22
CA TYR A 130 6.10 27.41 2.86
C TYR A 130 4.71 27.42 3.50
N GLU A 131 3.80 26.73 2.84
CA GLU A 131 2.43 26.51 3.31
C GLU A 131 2.06 25.04 3.18
N ILE A 132 1.54 24.44 4.25
CA ILE A 132 1.00 23.07 4.19
C ILE A 132 -0.50 23.13 3.91
N ARG A 133 -0.94 22.43 2.86
CA ARG A 133 -2.35 22.32 2.47
C ARG A 133 -2.79 20.89 2.25
N GLU A 134 -4.04 20.61 2.53
CA GLU A 134 -4.70 19.37 2.12
C GLU A 134 -4.78 19.32 0.58
N VAL A 135 -4.51 18.13 0.03
CA VAL A 135 -4.54 17.90 -1.42
C VAL A 135 -5.98 17.76 -1.87
N THR A 136 -6.43 18.72 -2.66
CA THR A 136 -7.72 18.70 -3.36
C THR A 136 -7.56 18.13 -4.76
N ALA A 137 -8.65 17.78 -5.46
CA ALA A 137 -8.60 17.28 -6.83
C ALA A 137 -7.82 18.19 -7.80
N PRO A 138 -7.93 19.53 -7.76
CA PRO A 138 -7.07 20.41 -8.57
C PRO A 138 -5.58 20.32 -8.21
N LEU A 139 -5.25 20.24 -6.92
CA LEU A 139 -3.87 20.08 -6.45
C LEU A 139 -3.31 18.70 -6.84
N PHE A 140 -4.12 17.64 -6.76
CA PHE A 140 -3.74 16.30 -7.20
C PHE A 140 -3.39 16.29 -8.71
N LYS A 141 -4.22 16.88 -9.55
CA LYS A 141 -3.93 17.03 -11.00
C LYS A 141 -2.61 17.75 -11.24
N ARG A 142 -2.39 18.84 -10.49
CA ARG A 142 -1.14 19.60 -10.60
C ARG A 142 0.09 18.80 -10.13
N LEU A 143 -0.04 17.98 -9.08
CA LEU A 143 1.02 17.05 -8.68
C LEU A 143 1.35 16.06 -9.80
N GLY A 144 0.36 15.53 -10.52
CA GLY A 144 0.56 14.63 -11.64
C GLY A 144 1.35 15.23 -12.82
N GLU A 145 1.47 16.55 -12.89
CA GLU A 145 2.24 17.27 -13.92
C GLU A 145 3.72 17.49 -13.53
N LEU A 146 4.10 17.16 -12.29
CA LEU A 146 5.43 17.43 -11.75
C LEU A 146 6.28 16.17 -11.64
N CYS A 147 7.49 16.19 -12.19
CA CYS A 147 8.39 15.03 -12.22
C CYS A 147 8.70 14.45 -10.85
N PHE A 148 8.83 15.27 -9.79
CA PHE A 148 9.15 14.76 -8.45
C PHE A 148 8.03 13.96 -7.81
N SER A 149 6.79 14.16 -8.24
CA SER A 149 5.57 13.56 -7.68
C SER A 149 4.93 12.50 -8.58
N GLU A 150 5.55 12.15 -9.70
CA GLU A 150 5.06 11.11 -10.61
C GLU A 150 4.70 9.80 -9.87
N ASN A 151 5.62 9.28 -9.05
CA ASN A 151 5.40 8.07 -8.27
C ASN A 151 4.32 8.22 -7.17
N LEU A 152 4.05 9.45 -6.70
CA LEU A 152 3.02 9.69 -5.70
C LEU A 152 1.63 9.53 -6.29
N THR A 153 1.42 10.08 -7.48
CA THR A 153 0.11 10.08 -8.15
C THR A 153 -0.19 8.76 -8.86
N ALA A 154 0.85 7.99 -9.22
CA ALA A 154 0.72 6.70 -9.92
C ALA A 154 -0.11 5.63 -9.17
N SER A 155 -0.30 5.76 -7.84
CA SER A 155 -1.16 4.86 -7.08
C SER A 155 -2.66 5.07 -7.33
N PHE A 156 -3.03 6.15 -7.99
CA PHE A 156 -4.42 6.53 -8.27
C PHE A 156 -4.61 6.62 -9.77
N ALA A 157 -5.69 6.02 -10.28
CA ALA A 157 -6.00 6.07 -11.71
C ALA A 157 -6.28 7.50 -12.19
N ASP A 158 -6.94 8.30 -11.34
CA ASP A 158 -7.31 9.69 -11.61
C ASP A 158 -7.62 10.47 -10.31
N ALA A 159 -8.06 11.71 -10.45
CA ALA A 159 -8.41 12.57 -9.33
C ALA A 159 -9.72 12.15 -8.62
N ASP A 160 -10.62 11.42 -9.28
CA ASP A 160 -11.85 10.94 -8.68
C ASP A 160 -11.56 9.74 -7.77
N VAL A 161 -10.66 8.85 -8.19
CA VAL A 161 -10.14 7.77 -7.35
C VAL A 161 -9.37 8.34 -6.15
N PHE A 162 -8.57 9.40 -6.35
CA PHE A 162 -7.93 10.09 -5.23
C PHE A 162 -8.97 10.68 -4.26
N ALA A 163 -10.01 11.34 -4.78
CA ALA A 163 -11.05 11.93 -3.93
C ALA A 163 -11.82 10.87 -3.12
N ALA A 164 -11.95 9.65 -3.63
CA ALA A 164 -12.67 8.55 -2.97
C ALA A 164 -11.82 7.80 -1.93
N TYR A 165 -10.54 7.57 -2.19
CA TYR A 165 -9.67 6.69 -1.42
C TYR A 165 -8.36 7.34 -0.96
N GLY A 166 -8.08 8.55 -1.42
CA GLY A 166 -6.85 9.27 -1.13
C GLY A 166 -7.01 10.27 0.00
N ILE A 167 -5.95 10.43 0.77
CA ILE A 167 -5.75 11.54 1.69
C ILE A 167 -4.34 12.05 1.45
N GLY A 168 -4.13 13.36 1.48
CA GLY A 168 -2.77 13.88 1.27
C GLY A 168 -2.62 15.33 1.69
N TYR A 169 -1.37 15.67 1.94
CA TYR A 169 -0.94 17.04 2.24
C TYR A 169 0.26 17.41 1.39
N VAL A 170 0.31 18.67 1.00
CA VAL A 170 1.33 19.23 0.13
C VAL A 170 1.94 20.46 0.76
N ALA A 171 3.26 20.58 0.68
CA ALA A 171 3.97 21.80 0.97
C ALA A 171 4.08 22.64 -0.30
N LEU A 172 3.65 23.87 -0.23
CA LEU A 172 3.69 24.85 -1.31
C LEU A 172 4.73 25.92 -1.00
N GLN A 173 5.48 26.35 -2.01
CA GLN A 173 6.20 27.63 -2.03
C GLN A 173 5.69 28.45 -3.19
N ASP A 174 5.28 29.69 -2.96
CA ASP A 174 4.68 30.57 -3.97
C ASP A 174 3.55 29.89 -4.75
N LYS A 175 2.71 29.11 -4.05
CA LYS A 175 1.61 28.29 -4.60
C LYS A 175 2.07 27.13 -5.50
N VAL A 176 3.38 26.85 -5.56
CA VAL A 176 3.92 25.71 -6.32
C VAL A 176 4.16 24.54 -5.38
N PRO A 177 3.68 23.32 -5.68
CA PRO A 177 4.00 22.13 -4.92
C PRO A 177 5.50 21.81 -4.94
N VAL A 178 6.11 21.63 -3.77
CA VAL A 178 7.54 21.31 -3.62
C VAL A 178 7.79 20.06 -2.79
N SER A 179 6.80 19.62 -2.04
CA SER A 179 6.82 18.34 -1.30
C SER A 179 5.39 17.87 -1.09
N ALA A 180 5.16 16.57 -1.10
CA ALA A 180 3.85 16.02 -0.77
C ALA A 180 3.97 14.67 -0.08
N CYS A 181 2.95 14.34 0.72
CA CYS A 181 2.73 13.05 1.33
C CYS A 181 1.28 12.63 1.02
N LEU A 182 1.12 11.54 0.28
CA LEU A 182 -0.18 11.00 -0.11
C LEU A 182 -0.35 9.61 0.48
N ALA A 183 -1.56 9.29 0.93
CA ALA A 183 -1.95 7.97 1.38
C ALA A 183 -3.12 7.43 0.56
N TYR A 184 -3.02 6.18 0.13
CA TYR A 184 -4.14 5.38 -0.34
C TYR A 184 -4.69 4.59 0.85
N VAL A 185 -5.90 4.87 1.26
CA VAL A 185 -6.55 4.21 2.40
C VAL A 185 -7.30 2.99 1.91
N HIS A 186 -6.71 1.82 2.10
CA HIS A 186 -7.29 0.54 1.69
C HIS A 186 -8.41 0.08 2.62
N SER A 187 -8.26 0.33 3.93
CA SER A 187 -9.20 -0.06 4.98
C SER A 187 -8.98 0.80 6.23
N GLU A 188 -9.77 0.54 7.29
CA GLU A 188 -9.52 1.15 8.60
C GLU A 188 -8.21 0.68 9.25
N GLU A 189 -7.60 -0.38 8.74
CA GLU A 189 -6.41 -1.00 9.34
C GLU A 189 -5.11 -0.67 8.60
N ILE A 190 -5.15 -0.35 7.30
CA ILE A 190 -3.93 -0.15 6.52
C ILE A 190 -4.06 0.95 5.48
N MET A 191 -2.99 1.73 5.34
CA MET A 191 -2.80 2.70 4.27
C MET A 191 -1.43 2.50 3.61
N ASP A 192 -1.38 2.71 2.30
CA ASP A 192 -0.15 2.78 1.51
C ASP A 192 0.26 4.25 1.40
N VAL A 193 1.37 4.62 2.01
CA VAL A 193 1.81 6.02 2.09
C VAL A 193 3.05 6.23 1.25
N LYS A 194 3.01 7.26 0.44
CA LYS A 194 4.14 7.73 -0.37
C LYS A 194 4.43 9.19 -0.09
N ALA A 195 5.70 9.52 -0.02
CA ALA A 195 6.15 10.89 0.14
C ALA A 195 7.28 11.21 -0.82
N ALA A 196 7.25 12.40 -1.40
CA ALA A 196 8.34 12.89 -2.23
C ALA A 196 8.55 14.39 -2.02
N THR A 197 9.79 14.82 -2.24
CA THR A 197 10.20 16.22 -2.16
C THR A 197 11.09 16.56 -3.34
N GLU A 198 10.80 17.67 -4.00
CA GLU A 198 11.62 18.21 -5.07
C GLU A 198 13.06 18.44 -4.57
N LYS A 199 14.05 18.11 -5.42
CA LYS A 199 15.47 18.00 -5.03
C LYS A 199 16.00 19.24 -4.29
N GLY A 200 15.66 20.44 -4.74
CA GLY A 200 16.09 21.70 -4.14
C GLY A 200 15.43 22.02 -2.77
N TYR A 201 14.43 21.23 -2.37
CA TYR A 201 13.64 21.45 -1.16
C TYR A 201 13.81 20.35 -0.11
N ARG A 202 14.70 19.39 -0.35
CA ARG A 202 14.99 18.30 0.59
C ARG A 202 15.66 18.80 1.86
N HIS A 203 15.57 18.00 2.93
CA HIS A 203 16.16 18.28 4.25
C HIS A 203 15.63 19.54 4.97
N LYS A 204 14.48 20.06 4.53
CA LYS A 204 13.81 21.22 5.15
C LYS A 204 12.58 20.83 6.01
N GLY A 205 12.38 19.54 6.29
CA GLY A 205 11.27 19.05 7.11
C GLY A 205 9.92 18.97 6.39
N LEU A 206 9.80 19.38 5.12
CA LEU A 206 8.54 19.51 4.40
C LEU A 206 7.76 18.17 4.28
N ALA A 207 8.44 17.06 4.00
CA ALA A 207 7.81 15.75 3.99
C ALA A 207 7.29 15.34 5.37
N SER A 208 8.03 15.68 6.45
CA SER A 208 7.59 15.44 7.83
C SER A 208 6.35 16.28 8.17
N ALA A 209 6.32 17.54 7.75
CA ALA A 209 5.17 18.42 8.00
C ALA A 209 3.91 17.93 7.26
N SER A 210 4.06 17.54 5.98
CA SER A 210 2.97 16.97 5.20
C SER A 210 2.49 15.64 5.79
N GLY A 211 3.41 14.75 6.23
CA GLY A 211 3.09 13.48 6.88
C GLY A 211 2.43 13.66 8.25
N ALA A 212 2.89 14.61 9.07
CA ALA A 212 2.26 14.95 10.35
C ALA A 212 0.82 15.46 10.16
N SER A 213 0.62 16.34 9.17
CA SER A 213 -0.72 16.84 8.82
C SER A 213 -1.65 15.72 8.37
N LEU A 214 -1.12 14.73 7.62
CA LEU A 214 -1.86 13.53 7.21
C LEU A 214 -2.30 12.72 8.43
N LEU A 215 -1.40 12.47 9.40
CA LEU A 215 -1.74 11.71 10.60
C LEU A 215 -2.75 12.45 11.51
N LEU A 216 -2.64 13.76 11.62
CA LEU A 216 -3.61 14.56 12.37
C LEU A 216 -5.03 14.47 11.81
N ARG A 217 -5.19 14.14 10.51
CA ARG A 217 -6.49 13.87 9.89
C ARG A 217 -7.20 12.67 10.50
N PHE A 218 -6.44 11.75 11.13
CA PHE A 218 -6.98 10.57 11.82
C PHE A 218 -7.14 10.76 13.33
N LYS A 219 -6.84 11.94 13.89
CA LYS A 219 -6.86 12.21 15.34
C LYS A 219 -8.18 11.79 16.02
N GLU A 220 -9.31 11.96 15.33
CA GLU A 220 -10.64 11.65 15.83
C GLU A 220 -11.12 10.23 15.45
N LYS A 221 -10.28 9.46 14.79
CA LYS A 221 -10.59 8.06 14.44
C LYS A 221 -10.22 7.14 15.59
N ALA A 222 -10.95 6.04 15.72
CA ALA A 222 -10.68 5.05 16.76
C ALA A 222 -9.30 4.40 16.58
N ARG A 223 -8.79 4.37 15.35
CA ARG A 223 -7.48 3.83 15.00
C ARG A 223 -6.87 4.60 13.84
N ILE A 224 -5.56 4.81 13.89
CA ILE A 224 -4.77 5.24 12.75
C ILE A 224 -4.29 3.99 12.00
N PRO A 225 -4.50 3.92 10.67
CA PRO A 225 -4.07 2.78 9.88
C PRO A 225 -2.56 2.53 9.97
N ASP A 226 -2.14 1.27 9.87
CA ASP A 226 -0.75 0.92 9.73
C ASP A 226 -0.19 1.43 8.40
N TRP A 227 1.09 1.78 8.39
CA TRP A 227 1.75 2.38 7.24
C TRP A 227 2.53 1.31 6.48
N ASP A 228 2.16 1.07 5.23
CA ASP A 228 2.91 0.21 4.32
C ASP A 228 3.83 1.08 3.44
N ALA A 229 5.12 1.08 3.78
CA ALA A 229 6.11 1.90 3.12
C ALA A 229 6.77 1.16 1.94
N ASP A 230 6.85 1.82 0.79
CA ASP A 230 7.46 1.29 -0.43
C ASP A 230 8.99 1.46 -0.50
N SER A 231 9.58 2.12 0.48
CA SER A 231 11.01 2.44 0.51
C SER A 231 11.51 2.71 1.93
N LEU A 232 12.81 2.57 2.15
CA LEU A 232 13.47 2.98 3.40
C LEU A 232 13.25 4.47 3.72
N PHE A 233 13.14 5.33 2.70
CA PHE A 233 12.85 6.74 2.90
C PHE A 233 11.46 6.93 3.51
N SER A 234 10.45 6.26 2.95
CA SER A 234 9.08 6.28 3.45
C SER A 234 9.01 5.67 4.86
N ALA A 235 9.68 4.53 5.10
CA ALA A 235 9.76 3.91 6.43
C ALA A 235 10.39 4.86 7.47
N SER A 236 11.55 5.46 7.16
CA SER A 236 12.20 6.43 8.04
C SER A 236 11.35 7.68 8.31
N LEU A 237 10.52 8.08 7.34
CA LEU A 237 9.56 9.15 7.55
C LEU A 237 8.48 8.72 8.55
N GLY A 238 7.91 7.52 8.39
CA GLY A 238 6.93 6.96 9.31
C GLY A 238 7.45 6.86 10.74
N GLU A 239 8.68 6.36 10.92
CA GLU A 239 9.33 6.28 12.24
C GLU A 239 9.51 7.66 12.90
N ARG A 240 9.92 8.66 12.13
CA ARG A 240 9.99 10.05 12.66
C ARG A 240 8.64 10.62 13.07
N LEU A 241 7.55 10.10 12.52
CA LEU A 241 6.19 10.50 12.85
C LEU A 241 5.57 9.68 13.99
N GLY A 242 6.29 8.67 14.52
CA GLY A 242 5.90 7.90 15.68
C GLY A 242 5.46 6.46 15.40
N TYR A 243 5.50 6.00 14.16
CA TYR A 243 5.36 4.58 13.83
C TYR A 243 6.60 3.79 14.26
N HIS A 244 6.47 2.47 14.37
CA HIS A 244 7.60 1.57 14.48
C HIS A 244 7.58 0.53 13.34
N THR A 245 8.74 0.25 12.77
CA THR A 245 8.88 -0.79 11.75
C THR A 245 8.70 -2.16 12.38
N GLU A 246 7.63 -2.88 12.01
CA GLU A 246 7.39 -4.25 12.46
C GLU A 246 8.25 -5.23 11.67
N ARG A 247 8.27 -5.08 10.34
CA ARG A 247 9.01 -5.98 9.46
C ARG A 247 9.33 -5.38 8.11
N GLU A 248 10.44 -5.83 7.54
CA GLU A 248 10.71 -5.79 6.11
C GLU A 248 10.16 -7.05 5.45
N TYR A 249 9.62 -6.93 4.25
CA TYR A 249 9.14 -8.06 3.48
C TYR A 249 9.39 -7.89 1.99
N LYS A 250 9.51 -9.03 1.30
CA LYS A 250 9.81 -9.09 -0.13
C LYS A 250 8.53 -9.04 -0.95
N VAL A 251 8.55 -8.25 -2.01
CA VAL A 251 7.48 -8.17 -3.01
C VAL A 251 8.10 -8.46 -4.38
N TYR A 252 7.43 -9.31 -5.16
CA TYR A 252 7.81 -9.61 -6.52
C TYR A 252 7.06 -8.71 -7.49
N GLN A 253 7.79 -7.90 -8.23
CA GLN A 253 7.25 -7.11 -9.33
C GLN A 253 7.45 -7.89 -10.63
N ILE A 254 6.35 -8.28 -11.26
CA ILE A 254 6.36 -9.07 -12.48
C ILE A 254 6.30 -8.12 -13.67
N ALA A 255 7.25 -8.24 -14.59
CA ALA A 255 7.16 -7.59 -15.89
C ALA A 255 6.26 -8.43 -16.81
N VAL A 256 5.22 -7.82 -17.39
CA VAL A 256 4.40 -8.41 -18.45
C VAL A 256 5.02 -8.03 -19.79
N GLU A 257 5.16 -9.01 -20.70
CA GLU A 257 5.59 -8.78 -22.08
C GLU A 257 4.51 -8.05 -22.89
#